data_01452f7895dea5dd3f24e3fcbd32f7dc
#
_entry.id   01452f7895dea5dd3f24e3fcbd32f7dc
#
_cell.length_a   1.000
_cell.length_b   1.000
_cell.length_c   1.000
_cell.angle_alpha   90.00
_cell.angle_beta   90.00
_cell.angle_gamma   90.00
#
_symmetry.space_group_name_H-M   'P 1'
#
loop_
_entity.id
_entity.type
_entity.pdbx_description
1 polymer ?
#
loop_
_entity_poly.entity_id
_entity_poly.type
_entity_poly.pdbx_seq_one_letter_code
_entity_poly.pdbx_strand_id
1 'polypeptide(L)'
;MTFILVPAHAEPNGDLQINAWNWRPTLELLLRARLLDGEAVERAAAQGAGGRVTAEQARRIAEFLDRFLAGLTPGQRVRSDGTVTSEPKTYRLDQEPRELFAATYEWLLQFRDFCRTSGGFTVT
;
A
#
# COMPACT_ATOMS: atom_id res chain seq x y z
N MET A 1 13.37 -5.03 -3.92
CA MET A 1 12.95 -3.79 -4.61
C MET A 1 12.23 -2.89 -3.61
N THR A 2 12.64 -1.65 -3.54
CA THR A 2 12.12 -0.68 -2.57
C THR A 2 11.52 0.51 -3.30
N PHE A 3 10.35 0.92 -2.86
CA PHE A 3 9.67 2.11 -3.35
C PHE A 3 9.76 3.21 -2.31
N ILE A 4 9.86 4.45 -2.77
CA ILE A 4 9.92 5.61 -1.89
C ILE A 4 8.71 6.49 -2.23
N LEU A 5 7.89 6.75 -1.22
CA LEU A 5 6.73 7.63 -1.32
C LEU A 5 7.14 9.00 -0.80
N VAL A 6 7.16 9.99 -1.68
CA VAL A 6 7.61 11.34 -1.35
C VAL A 6 6.38 12.23 -1.16
N PRO A 7 6.11 12.71 0.06
CA PRO A 7 4.90 13.48 0.33
C PRO A 7 5.00 14.90 -0.22
N ALA A 8 3.85 15.47 -0.59
CA ALA A 8 3.78 16.88 -0.98
C ALA A 8 4.08 17.79 0.22
N HIS A 9 3.67 17.36 1.42
CA HIS A 9 3.98 18.04 2.67
C HIS A 9 4.97 17.15 3.45
N ALA A 10 6.23 17.62 3.53
CA ALA A 10 7.29 16.84 4.17
C ALA A 10 7.08 16.63 5.67
N GLU A 11 6.44 17.59 6.32
CA GLU A 11 6.14 17.51 7.75
C GLU A 11 4.70 17.02 7.94
N PRO A 12 4.43 16.16 8.95
CA PRO A 12 5.38 15.59 9.92
C PRO A 12 6.03 14.27 9.45
N ASN A 13 5.65 13.71 8.31
CA ASN A 13 5.96 12.31 7.97
C ASN A 13 7.33 12.09 7.30
N GLY A 14 7.80 13.02 6.45
CA GLY A 14 8.94 12.72 5.60
C GLY A 14 8.62 11.65 4.56
N ASP A 15 9.64 11.16 3.88
CA ASP A 15 9.51 10.10 2.89
C ASP A 15 9.19 8.76 3.56
N LEU A 16 8.38 7.95 2.88
CA LEU A 16 8.00 6.63 3.38
C LEU A 16 8.55 5.56 2.43
N GLN A 17 9.31 4.62 2.97
CA GLN A 17 9.86 3.51 2.19
C GLN A 17 9.02 2.26 2.38
N ILE A 18 8.85 1.51 1.29
CA ILE A 18 8.11 0.25 1.33
C ILE A 18 8.68 -0.74 0.32
N ASN A 19 8.69 -2.02 0.68
CA ASN A 19 9.09 -3.08 -0.23
C ASN A 19 7.93 -3.52 -1.13
N ALA A 20 8.26 -4.22 -2.22
CA ALA A 20 7.26 -4.67 -3.18
C ALA A 20 6.28 -5.69 -2.58
N TRP A 21 6.69 -6.47 -1.57
CA TRP A 21 5.87 -7.49 -0.93
C TRP A 21 4.62 -6.89 -0.28
N ASN A 22 4.76 -5.68 0.28
CA ASN A 22 3.65 -4.95 0.88
C ASN A 22 2.99 -3.99 -0.11
N TRP A 23 3.79 -3.37 -1.00
CA TRP A 23 3.30 -2.32 -1.89
C TRP A 23 2.34 -2.85 -2.95
N ARG A 24 2.68 -3.96 -3.61
CA ARG A 24 1.84 -4.57 -4.64
C ARG A 24 0.44 -4.92 -4.13
N PRO A 25 0.28 -5.65 -3.02
CA PRO A 25 -1.04 -5.93 -2.47
C PRO A 25 -1.82 -4.67 -2.08
N THR A 26 -1.10 -3.64 -1.60
CA THR A 26 -1.72 -2.36 -1.28
C THR A 26 -2.32 -1.73 -2.53
N LEU A 27 -1.57 -1.68 -3.63
CA LEU A 27 -2.07 -1.12 -4.89
C LEU A 27 -3.26 -1.90 -5.42
N GLU A 28 -3.24 -3.22 -5.34
CA GLU A 28 -4.36 -4.07 -5.75
C GLU A 28 -5.61 -3.78 -4.91
N LEU A 29 -5.43 -3.57 -3.62
CA LEU A 29 -6.52 -3.20 -2.73
C LEU A 29 -7.16 -1.86 -3.15
N LEU A 30 -6.32 -0.87 -3.45
CA LEU A 30 -6.78 0.45 -3.86
C LEU A 30 -7.47 0.42 -5.23
N LEU A 31 -7.01 -0.44 -6.13
CA LEU A 31 -7.64 -0.65 -7.43
C LEU A 31 -9.04 -1.26 -7.25
N ARG A 32 -9.17 -2.30 -6.45
CA ARG A 32 -10.46 -2.93 -6.17
C ARG A 32 -11.44 -1.98 -5.49
N ALA A 33 -10.95 -1.11 -4.63
CA ALA A 33 -11.76 -0.11 -3.94
C ALA A 33 -12.08 1.10 -4.85
N ARG A 34 -11.55 1.12 -6.07
CA ARG A 34 -11.74 2.20 -7.05
C ARG A 34 -11.22 3.56 -6.57
N LEU A 35 -10.20 3.53 -5.74
CA LEU A 35 -9.52 4.73 -5.27
C LEU A 35 -8.42 5.18 -6.23
N LEU A 36 -7.84 4.23 -6.96
CA LEU A 36 -6.89 4.47 -8.05
C LEU A 36 -7.33 3.65 -9.25
N ASP A 37 -7.14 4.19 -10.45
CA ASP A 37 -7.42 3.45 -11.68
C ASP A 37 -6.22 2.56 -12.08
N GLY A 38 -6.41 1.73 -13.11
CA GLY A 38 -5.38 0.79 -13.56
C GLY A 38 -4.10 1.46 -14.00
N GLU A 39 -4.18 2.62 -14.66
CA GLU A 39 -3.00 3.36 -15.11
C GLU A 39 -2.21 3.90 -13.92
N ALA A 40 -2.89 4.47 -12.93
CA ALA A 40 -2.25 4.97 -11.73
C ALA A 40 -1.56 3.84 -10.96
N VAL A 41 -2.20 2.69 -10.87
CA VAL A 41 -1.63 1.50 -10.21
C VAL A 41 -0.40 1.01 -10.95
N GLU A 42 -0.44 0.93 -12.27
CA GLU A 42 0.72 0.49 -13.05
C GLU A 42 1.91 1.42 -12.88
N ARG A 43 1.69 2.72 -12.87
CA ARG A 43 2.77 3.70 -12.65
C ARG A 43 3.34 3.59 -11.24
N ALA A 44 2.49 3.42 -10.26
CA ALA A 44 2.93 3.30 -8.86
C ALA A 44 3.63 1.96 -8.60
N ALA A 45 3.34 0.93 -9.39
CA ALA A 45 3.96 -0.38 -9.27
C ALA A 45 5.30 -0.48 -10.02
N ALA A 46 5.58 0.44 -10.94
CA ALA A 46 6.80 0.45 -11.73
C ALA A 46 7.81 1.42 -11.13
N GLN A 47 8.96 0.90 -10.74
CA GLN A 47 10.01 1.71 -10.14
C GLN A 47 10.51 2.76 -11.14
N GLY A 48 10.56 4.02 -10.72
CA GLY A 48 11.02 5.10 -11.58
C GLY A 48 10.02 5.62 -12.59
N ALA A 49 8.79 5.11 -12.61
CA ALA A 49 7.76 5.54 -13.55
C ALA A 49 7.05 6.85 -13.14
N GLY A 50 7.30 7.35 -11.93
CA GLY A 50 6.74 8.62 -11.47
C GLY A 50 5.27 8.57 -11.13
N GLY A 51 4.79 7.48 -10.53
CA GLY A 51 3.41 7.38 -10.08
C GLY A 51 3.06 8.51 -9.11
N ARG A 52 1.82 9.03 -9.23
CA ARG A 52 1.40 10.17 -8.43
C ARG A 52 0.01 9.95 -7.84
N VAL A 53 -0.14 10.32 -6.58
CA VAL A 53 -1.41 10.30 -5.85
C VAL A 53 -1.71 11.73 -5.42
N THR A 54 -2.88 12.24 -5.78
CA THR A 54 -3.28 13.61 -5.46
C THR A 54 -3.67 13.74 -3.99
N ALA A 55 -3.77 14.98 -3.50
CA ALA A 55 -4.21 15.24 -2.12
C ALA A 55 -5.59 14.64 -1.84
N GLU A 56 -6.51 14.77 -2.78
CA GLU A 56 -7.85 14.22 -2.62
C GLU A 56 -7.83 12.70 -2.60
N GLN A 57 -7.08 12.07 -3.51
CA GLN A 57 -6.92 10.62 -3.52
C GLN A 57 -6.32 10.11 -2.21
N ALA A 58 -5.29 10.78 -1.71
CA ALA A 58 -4.63 10.39 -0.45
C ALA A 58 -5.62 10.46 0.72
N ARG A 59 -6.45 11.50 0.77
CA ARG A 59 -7.46 11.63 1.82
C ARG A 59 -8.49 10.50 1.75
N ARG A 60 -8.95 10.18 0.54
CA ARG A 60 -9.92 9.08 0.33
C ARG A 60 -9.32 7.73 0.71
N ILE A 61 -8.04 7.52 0.39
CA ILE A 61 -7.33 6.31 0.78
C ILE A 61 -7.28 6.19 2.30
N ALA A 62 -6.95 7.28 3.00
CA ALA A 62 -6.91 7.28 4.46
C ALA A 62 -8.28 6.94 5.07
N GLU A 63 -9.35 7.53 4.55
CA GLU A 63 -10.72 7.25 4.99
C GLU A 63 -11.11 5.79 4.76
N PHE A 64 -10.77 5.26 3.58
CA PHE A 64 -11.01 3.86 3.25
C PHE A 64 -10.28 2.93 4.21
N LEU A 65 -9.00 3.22 4.46
CA LEU A 65 -8.18 2.40 5.34
C LEU A 65 -8.63 2.46 6.80
N ASP A 66 -9.16 3.59 7.25
CA ASP A 66 -9.78 3.67 8.58
C ASP A 66 -10.87 2.61 8.75
N ARG A 67 -11.75 2.49 7.76
CA ARG A 67 -12.83 1.51 7.80
C ARG A 67 -12.31 0.08 7.60
N PHE A 68 -11.39 -0.09 6.66
CA PHE A 68 -10.83 -1.40 6.34
C PHE A 68 -10.08 -1.98 7.53
N LEU A 69 -9.24 -1.17 8.17
CA LEU A 69 -8.42 -1.60 9.31
C LEU A 69 -9.26 -1.89 10.57
N ALA A 70 -10.44 -1.27 10.68
CA ALA A 70 -11.34 -1.58 11.78
C ALA A 70 -11.80 -3.04 11.77
N GLY A 71 -11.78 -3.69 10.62
CA GLY A 71 -12.11 -5.11 10.47
C GLY A 71 -10.91 -6.06 10.56
N LEU A 72 -9.71 -5.54 10.80
CA LEU A 72 -8.49 -6.32 10.91
C LEU A 72 -7.94 -6.29 12.34
N THR A 73 -7.07 -7.25 12.63
CA THR A 73 -6.34 -7.29 13.90
C THR A 73 -4.83 -7.34 13.62
N PRO A 74 -4.00 -6.91 14.59
CA PRO A 74 -2.56 -7.03 14.45
C PRO A 74 -2.15 -8.46 14.13
N GLY A 75 -1.17 -8.63 13.25
CA GLY A 75 -0.72 -9.93 12.79
C GLY A 75 -1.42 -10.44 11.55
N GLN A 76 -2.54 -9.83 11.14
CA GLN A 76 -3.21 -10.18 9.90
C GLN A 76 -2.54 -9.51 8.70
N ARG A 77 -2.72 -10.10 7.53
CA ARG A 77 -2.17 -9.60 6.27
C ARG A 77 -3.22 -9.71 5.17
N VAL A 78 -3.15 -8.80 4.21
CA VAL A 78 -4.06 -8.78 3.06
C VAL A 78 -3.26 -9.21 1.83
N ARG A 79 -3.66 -10.31 1.22
CA ARG A 79 -3.04 -10.82 0.00
C ARG A 79 -3.45 -10.01 -1.22
N SER A 80 -2.71 -10.17 -2.33
CA SER A 80 -3.00 -9.46 -3.58
C SER A 80 -4.41 -9.70 -4.12
N ASP A 81 -5.00 -10.86 -3.83
CA ASP A 81 -6.38 -11.18 -4.23
C ASP A 81 -7.43 -10.60 -3.28
N GLY A 82 -7.01 -9.90 -2.22
CA GLY A 82 -7.90 -9.29 -1.24
C GLY A 82 -8.25 -10.17 -0.06
N THR A 83 -7.80 -11.42 -0.04
CA THR A 83 -8.08 -12.29 1.10
C THR A 83 -7.21 -11.92 2.30
N VAL A 84 -7.77 -12.09 3.50
CA VAL A 84 -7.08 -11.80 4.75
C VAL A 84 -6.60 -13.09 5.37
N THR A 85 -5.38 -13.11 5.86
CA THR A 85 -4.80 -14.30 6.49
C THR A 85 -4.06 -13.93 7.78
N SER A 86 -4.11 -14.83 8.76
CA SER A 86 -3.30 -14.75 9.98
C SER A 86 -2.17 -15.78 9.96
N GLU A 87 -2.06 -16.55 8.88
CA GLU A 87 -1.05 -17.62 8.79
C GLU A 87 0.35 -17.05 8.78
N PRO A 88 1.32 -17.72 9.43
CA PRO A 88 2.72 -17.33 9.33
C PRO A 88 3.21 -17.36 7.89
N LYS A 89 4.10 -16.42 7.56
CA LYS A 89 4.71 -16.36 6.25
C LYS A 89 5.71 -17.51 6.14
N THR A 90 5.46 -18.45 5.24
CA THR A 90 6.35 -19.59 4.99
C THR A 90 6.94 -19.49 3.59
N TYR A 91 8.21 -19.86 3.47
CA TYR A 91 8.92 -19.88 2.19
C TYR A 91 9.08 -21.32 1.75
N ARG A 92 8.65 -21.62 0.51
CA ARG A 92 8.84 -22.92 -0.11
C ARG A 92 9.56 -22.74 -1.42
N LEU A 93 10.39 -23.71 -1.80
CA LEU A 93 11.18 -23.63 -3.04
C LEU A 93 10.33 -23.61 -4.31
N ASP A 94 9.16 -24.23 -4.26
CA ASP A 94 8.22 -24.30 -5.38
C ASP A 94 7.22 -23.17 -5.42
N GLN A 95 7.35 -22.20 -4.51
CA GLN A 95 6.38 -21.12 -4.36
C GLN A 95 6.65 -20.00 -5.35
N GLU A 96 5.59 -19.54 -6.03
CA GLU A 96 5.67 -18.34 -6.86
C GLU A 96 5.96 -17.12 -5.99
N PRO A 97 6.87 -16.22 -6.40
CA PRO A 97 7.18 -15.04 -5.59
C PRO A 97 5.95 -14.20 -5.23
N ARG A 98 4.97 -14.09 -6.14
CA ARG A 98 3.76 -13.30 -5.87
C ARG A 98 2.87 -13.89 -4.78
N GLU A 99 3.01 -15.17 -4.46
CA GLU A 99 2.28 -15.81 -3.36
C GLU A 99 2.74 -15.28 -2.00
N LEU A 100 3.93 -14.70 -1.95
CA LEU A 100 4.48 -14.10 -0.74
C LEU A 100 4.01 -12.65 -0.55
N PHE A 101 3.38 -12.06 -1.56
CA PHE A 101 2.93 -10.69 -1.51
C PHE A 101 1.71 -10.57 -0.59
N ALA A 102 1.87 -9.82 0.48
CA ALA A 102 0.77 -9.52 1.39
C ALA A 102 1.10 -8.23 2.14
N ALA A 103 0.10 -7.35 2.26
CA ALA A 103 0.24 -6.11 3.01
C ALA A 103 -0.10 -6.39 4.47
N THR A 104 0.84 -6.10 5.37
CA THR A 104 0.63 -6.32 6.80
C THR A 104 -0.29 -5.25 7.39
N TYR A 105 -0.95 -5.60 8.50
CA TYR A 105 -1.76 -4.66 9.26
C TYR A 105 -0.93 -3.42 9.65
N GLU A 106 0.28 -3.66 10.16
CA GLU A 106 1.18 -2.60 10.62
C GLU A 106 1.58 -1.66 9.48
N TRP A 107 1.86 -2.21 8.31
CA TRP A 107 2.16 -1.40 7.13
C TRP A 107 0.95 -0.57 6.70
N LEU A 108 -0.23 -1.17 6.63
CA LEU A 108 -1.44 -0.46 6.22
C LEU A 108 -1.78 0.66 7.20
N LEU A 109 -1.54 0.43 8.48
CA LEU A 109 -1.74 1.46 9.51
C LEU A 109 -0.79 2.64 9.28
N GLN A 110 0.47 2.36 9.02
CA GLN A 110 1.49 3.37 8.73
C GLN A 110 1.16 4.13 7.45
N PHE A 111 0.74 3.43 6.40
CA PHE A 111 0.35 4.03 5.14
C PHE A 111 -0.90 4.92 5.28
N ARG A 112 -1.88 4.48 6.08
CA ARG A 112 -3.05 5.30 6.39
C ARG A 112 -2.65 6.63 6.99
N ASP A 113 -1.79 6.60 8.00
CA ASP A 113 -1.33 7.81 8.68
C ASP A 113 -0.56 8.72 7.72
N PHE A 114 0.27 8.12 6.86
CA PHE A 114 0.99 8.86 5.83
C PHE A 114 0.03 9.55 4.85
N CYS A 115 -0.98 8.83 4.35
CA CYS A 115 -1.96 9.40 3.42
C CYS A 115 -2.77 10.53 4.05
N ARG A 116 -3.04 10.42 5.36
CA ARG A 116 -3.84 11.43 6.07
C ARG A 116 -3.16 12.79 6.09
N THR A 117 -1.84 12.83 6.14
CA THR A 117 -1.07 14.07 6.36
C THR A 117 -0.15 14.44 5.21
N SER A 118 -0.02 13.60 4.19
CA SER A 118 0.97 13.82 3.10
C SER A 118 0.62 14.96 2.16
N GLY A 119 -0.67 15.25 2.00
CA GLY A 119 -1.12 16.19 0.97
C GLY A 119 -0.99 15.64 -0.44
N GLY A 120 -0.92 14.32 -0.57
CA GLY A 120 -0.60 13.63 -1.81
C GLY A 120 0.86 13.23 -1.83
N PHE A 121 1.25 12.36 -2.76
CA PHE A 121 2.64 11.88 -2.82
C PHE A 121 3.00 11.40 -4.22
N THR A 122 4.30 11.28 -4.47
CA THR A 122 4.83 10.64 -5.68
C THR A 122 5.56 9.38 -5.29
N VAL A 123 5.57 8.41 -6.20
CA VAL A 123 6.25 7.11 -6.01
C VAL A 123 7.50 7.09 -6.87
N THR A 124 8.64 6.84 -6.26
CA THR A 124 9.92 6.76 -6.98
C THR A 124 10.61 5.42 -6.79
#